data_eb55b18485d3c0c02a10808f10d568e8
#
_entry.id   eb55b18485d3c0c02a10808f10d568e8
#
_cell.length_a   1.000
_cell.length_b   1.000
_cell.length_c   1.000
_cell.angle_alpha   90.00
_cell.angle_beta   90.00
_cell.angle_gamma   90.00
#
_symmetry.space_group_name_H-M   'P 1'
#
loop_
_entity.id
_entity.type
_entity.pdbx_description
1 polymer ?
#
loop_
_entity_poly.entity_id
_entity_poly.type
_entity_poly.pdbx_seq_one_letter_code
_entity_poly.pdbx_strand_id
1 'polypeptide(L)'
;MRLLAAVAVAFALISCSSQSSPSASSAARTVTPTGSGNPAASKAADLRTELDLLLGEQVMLVAKQSAAAVTHSDSYAGYTTALTTNSADLADVFRSAFGNAAADELSKTWSIEDGYLVDYAIGIVTHNQAKANGAMSGLNNGFVPQFAALITSLTQLPQDPISQLMSQQVLEDKAVIDDQAAQRPGSTYPDLHAAFTQSARLGDALAPRIAQKFPDKFPGDPSVPAVDRRVLVNTLLEEHAYLATMATDAIVRGDNSGKVAATTALAANADSLGTAFSQLLGNAAGTEFDNLWATRVAALVGYAQAGDVASTKTLTETFATPFAKLARVSLPPVIDQIQATLRVIDDQRGHTATPLAGDDRAAATAMQPIADASVEG
;
A
#
# COMPACT_ATOMS: atom_id res chain seq x y z
N MET A 1 4.77 42.24 36.48
CA MET A 1 3.70 43.15 36.08
C MET A 1 3.82 43.41 34.57
N ARG A 2 3.03 42.72 33.76
CA ARG A 2 2.61 43.14 32.42
C ARG A 2 1.30 42.39 32.10
N LEU A 3 0.30 43.19 31.73
CA LEU A 3 -1.11 42.82 31.60
C LEU A 3 -1.39 41.87 30.42
N LEU A 4 -2.29 40.92 30.70
CA LEU A 4 -3.07 40.19 29.69
C LEU A 4 -4.18 41.10 29.16
N ALA A 5 -4.28 41.24 27.85
CA ALA A 5 -5.46 41.81 27.16
C ALA A 5 -6.24 40.66 26.53
N ALA A 6 -7.43 40.40 27.05
CA ALA A 6 -8.42 39.51 26.48
C ALA A 6 -9.24 40.30 25.44
N VAL A 7 -9.36 39.78 24.22
CA VAL A 7 -10.29 40.29 23.21
C VAL A 7 -11.48 39.36 23.18
N ALA A 8 -12.62 39.86 23.60
CA ALA A 8 -13.92 39.21 23.46
C ALA A 8 -14.54 39.60 22.11
N VAL A 9 -14.85 38.63 21.26
CA VAL A 9 -15.62 38.83 20.02
C VAL A 9 -17.07 38.45 20.31
N ALA A 10 -17.94 39.49 20.23
CA ALA A 10 -19.39 39.34 20.39
C ALA A 10 -20.02 38.84 19.07
N PHE A 11 -20.79 37.74 19.16
CA PHE A 11 -21.65 37.31 18.06
C PHE A 11 -22.98 38.08 18.11
N ALA A 12 -23.26 38.83 17.06
CA ALA A 12 -24.58 39.46 16.84
C ALA A 12 -25.49 38.46 16.10
N LEU A 13 -26.59 38.08 16.76
CA LEU A 13 -27.67 37.34 16.13
C LEU A 13 -28.55 38.29 15.32
N ILE A 14 -28.59 38.10 14.03
CA ILE A 14 -29.57 38.76 13.15
C ILE A 14 -30.66 37.74 12.84
N SER A 15 -31.84 37.96 13.39
CA SER A 15 -33.08 37.30 13.01
C SER A 15 -33.60 37.91 11.72
N CYS A 16 -33.75 37.13 10.67
CA CYS A 16 -34.57 37.53 9.51
C CYS A 16 -35.71 36.53 9.27
N SER A 17 -36.85 37.10 9.18
CA SER A 17 -38.17 36.53 9.00
C SER A 17 -38.34 35.76 7.68
N SER A 18 -39.10 34.70 7.78
CA SER A 18 -39.63 33.82 6.73
C SER A 18 -40.36 34.55 5.59
N GLN A 19 -39.91 34.30 4.36
CA GLN A 19 -40.75 34.40 3.17
C GLN A 19 -40.78 33.04 2.46
N SER A 20 -41.95 32.46 2.38
CA SER A 20 -42.25 31.22 1.67
C SER A 20 -42.29 31.46 0.16
N SER A 21 -41.48 30.72 -0.60
CA SER A 21 -41.60 30.59 -2.04
C SER A 21 -41.72 29.09 -2.42
N PRO A 22 -42.43 28.74 -3.50
CA PRO A 22 -42.97 27.41 -3.69
C PRO A 22 -41.92 26.36 -4.04
N SER A 23 -42.06 25.23 -3.42
CA SER A 23 -41.25 24.01 -3.65
C SER A 23 -41.39 23.51 -5.09
N ALA A 24 -40.33 23.59 -5.86
CA ALA A 24 -40.12 22.70 -6.99
C ALA A 24 -39.64 21.35 -6.43
N SER A 25 -40.54 20.36 -6.42
CA SER A 25 -40.26 18.99 -6.07
C SER A 25 -39.32 18.40 -7.11
N SER A 26 -38.01 18.45 -6.82
CA SER A 26 -37.01 17.64 -7.50
C SER A 26 -37.11 16.24 -6.91
N ALA A 27 -37.77 15.33 -7.62
CA ALA A 27 -37.79 13.92 -7.30
C ALA A 27 -36.34 13.39 -7.34
N ALA A 28 -35.69 13.31 -6.18
CA ALA A 28 -34.51 12.54 -6.00
C ALA A 28 -34.85 11.10 -6.41
N ARG A 29 -34.29 10.64 -7.52
CA ARG A 29 -34.29 9.22 -7.88
C ARG A 29 -33.52 8.49 -6.79
N THR A 30 -34.25 7.91 -5.86
CA THR A 30 -33.75 6.88 -4.98
C THR A 30 -33.47 5.68 -5.89
N VAL A 31 -32.22 5.50 -6.29
CA VAL A 31 -31.76 4.26 -6.91
C VAL A 31 -31.79 3.22 -5.80
N THR A 32 -32.84 2.43 -5.75
CA THR A 32 -32.91 1.24 -4.91
C THR A 32 -31.82 0.29 -5.41
N PRO A 33 -30.88 -0.16 -4.57
CA PRO A 33 -29.90 -1.16 -5.00
C PRO A 33 -30.64 -2.47 -5.25
N THR A 34 -30.88 -2.82 -6.52
CA THR A 34 -31.33 -4.15 -6.92
C THR A 34 -30.09 -5.04 -7.03
N GLY A 35 -29.67 -5.58 -5.89
CA GLY A 35 -28.60 -6.58 -5.85
C GLY A 35 -28.39 -7.01 -4.41
N SER A 36 -28.85 -8.22 -4.07
CA SER A 36 -28.59 -8.90 -2.80
C SER A 36 -27.17 -9.49 -2.76
N GLY A 37 -26.16 -8.75 -3.20
CA GLY A 37 -24.75 -9.14 -3.15
C GLY A 37 -24.02 -8.36 -2.06
N ASN A 38 -22.96 -8.96 -1.50
CA ASN A 38 -22.04 -8.27 -0.60
C ASN A 38 -21.40 -7.06 -1.33
N PRO A 39 -21.59 -5.81 -0.86
CA PRO A 39 -21.02 -4.64 -1.51
C PRO A 39 -19.48 -4.69 -1.63
N ALA A 40 -18.82 -5.37 -0.68
CA ALA A 40 -17.37 -5.56 -0.69
C ALA A 40 -16.89 -6.49 -1.82
N ALA A 41 -17.77 -7.30 -2.42
CA ALA A 41 -17.46 -8.22 -3.53
C ALA A 41 -17.90 -7.66 -4.89
N SER A 42 -18.09 -6.34 -5.03
CA SER A 42 -18.44 -5.72 -6.30
C SER A 42 -17.21 -5.45 -7.16
N LYS A 43 -17.36 -5.38 -8.50
CA LYS A 43 -16.25 -5.00 -9.39
C LYS A 43 -15.70 -3.60 -9.14
N ALA A 44 -16.52 -2.68 -8.61
CA ALA A 44 -16.04 -1.39 -8.18
C ALA A 44 -15.17 -1.48 -6.91
N ALA A 45 -15.49 -2.42 -6.01
CA ALA A 45 -14.64 -2.74 -4.86
C ALA A 45 -13.31 -3.40 -5.30
N ASP A 46 -13.37 -4.34 -6.26
CA ASP A 46 -12.17 -4.96 -6.84
C ASP A 46 -11.24 -3.90 -7.43
N LEU A 47 -11.80 -2.98 -8.23
CA LEU A 47 -11.03 -1.89 -8.85
C LEU A 47 -10.29 -1.03 -7.80
N ARG A 48 -10.98 -0.63 -6.71
CA ARG A 48 -10.34 0.18 -5.66
C ARG A 48 -9.26 -0.61 -4.93
N THR A 49 -9.55 -1.84 -4.54
CA THR A 49 -8.59 -2.72 -3.87
C THR A 49 -7.35 -2.94 -4.73
N GLU A 50 -7.51 -3.23 -6.03
CA GLU A 50 -6.41 -3.46 -6.95
C GLU A 50 -5.55 -2.21 -7.18
N LEU A 51 -6.18 -1.02 -7.31
CA LEU A 51 -5.44 0.24 -7.41
C LEU A 51 -4.62 0.51 -6.16
N ASP A 52 -5.21 0.36 -4.96
CA ASP A 52 -4.53 0.66 -3.72
C ASP A 52 -3.38 -0.33 -3.44
N LEU A 53 -3.56 -1.61 -3.77
CA LEU A 53 -2.50 -2.62 -3.68
C LEU A 53 -1.35 -2.32 -4.65
N LEU A 54 -1.61 -2.07 -5.93
CA LEU A 54 -0.56 -1.80 -6.90
C LEU A 54 0.23 -0.51 -6.59
N LEU A 55 -0.46 0.52 -6.10
CA LEU A 55 0.19 1.76 -5.69
C LEU A 55 1.00 1.58 -4.41
N GLY A 56 0.52 0.79 -3.45
CA GLY A 56 1.25 0.41 -2.25
C GLY A 56 2.46 -0.47 -2.56
N GLU A 57 2.29 -1.47 -3.41
CA GLU A 57 3.37 -2.35 -3.87
C GLU A 57 4.50 -1.55 -4.51
N GLN A 58 4.18 -0.55 -5.34
CA GLN A 58 5.20 0.31 -5.94
C GLN A 58 6.10 0.96 -4.88
N VAL A 59 5.53 1.55 -3.84
CA VAL A 59 6.30 2.16 -2.74
C VAL A 59 7.24 1.14 -2.09
N MET A 60 6.75 -0.07 -1.82
CA MET A 60 7.55 -1.13 -1.24
C MET A 60 8.69 -1.57 -2.15
N LEU A 61 8.42 -1.68 -3.46
CA LEU A 61 9.43 -2.07 -4.45
C LEU A 61 10.48 -0.96 -4.67
N VAL A 62 10.08 0.32 -4.68
CA VAL A 62 11.00 1.47 -4.70
C VAL A 62 11.91 1.44 -3.48
N ALA A 63 11.35 1.22 -2.28
CA ALA A 63 12.14 1.12 -1.05
C ALA A 63 13.13 -0.05 -1.09
N LYS A 64 12.74 -1.22 -1.60
CA LYS A 64 13.64 -2.37 -1.72
C LYS A 64 14.70 -2.18 -2.80
N GLN A 65 14.35 -1.57 -3.93
CA GLN A 65 15.29 -1.26 -4.98
C GLN A 65 16.34 -0.23 -4.52
N SER A 66 15.90 0.85 -3.85
CA SER A 66 16.82 1.87 -3.33
C SER A 66 17.70 1.33 -2.22
N ALA A 67 17.18 0.46 -1.32
CA ALA A 67 17.99 -0.25 -0.34
C ALA A 67 19.05 -1.15 -1.00
N ALA A 68 18.68 -1.86 -2.08
CA ALA A 68 19.64 -2.66 -2.84
C ALA A 68 20.70 -1.80 -3.53
N ALA A 69 20.34 -0.62 -4.04
CA ALA A 69 21.31 0.35 -4.58
C ALA A 69 22.29 0.86 -3.50
N VAL A 70 21.76 1.24 -2.33
CA VAL A 70 22.57 1.71 -1.19
C VAL A 70 23.56 0.66 -0.69
N THR A 71 23.14 -0.61 -0.66
CA THR A 71 23.95 -1.73 -0.16
C THR A 71 24.77 -2.41 -1.25
N HIS A 72 24.71 -1.93 -2.50
CA HIS A 72 25.31 -2.57 -3.67
C HIS A 72 24.92 -4.05 -3.82
N SER A 73 23.66 -4.38 -3.53
CA SER A 73 23.16 -5.75 -3.59
C SER A 73 22.90 -6.21 -5.03
N ASP A 74 23.22 -7.47 -5.32
CA ASP A 74 22.90 -8.10 -6.60
C ASP A 74 21.39 -8.19 -6.87
N SER A 75 20.54 -8.02 -5.85
CA SER A 75 19.08 -8.00 -5.98
C SER A 75 18.52 -6.74 -6.66
N TYR A 76 19.34 -5.69 -6.85
CA TYR A 76 18.93 -4.43 -7.48
C TYR A 76 18.22 -4.65 -8.84
N ALA A 77 18.81 -5.48 -9.71
CA ALA A 77 18.24 -5.76 -11.03
C ALA A 77 16.90 -6.51 -10.95
N GLY A 78 16.75 -7.39 -9.96
CA GLY A 78 15.47 -8.08 -9.67
C GLY A 78 14.38 -7.11 -9.28
N TYR A 79 14.64 -6.18 -8.36
CA TYR A 79 13.65 -5.16 -7.96
C TYR A 79 13.36 -4.15 -9.08
N THR A 80 14.30 -3.84 -9.96
CA THR A 80 14.03 -3.07 -11.18
C THR A 80 13.01 -3.78 -12.08
N THR A 81 13.17 -5.09 -12.25
CA THR A 81 12.21 -5.91 -13.01
C THR A 81 10.84 -5.96 -12.33
N ALA A 82 10.81 -6.11 -11.01
CA ALA A 82 9.56 -6.14 -10.23
C ALA A 82 8.79 -4.81 -10.36
N LEU A 83 9.47 -3.66 -10.28
CA LEU A 83 8.88 -2.34 -10.53
C LEU A 83 8.30 -2.23 -11.94
N THR A 84 9.04 -2.65 -12.96
CA THR A 84 8.54 -2.66 -14.35
C THR A 84 7.28 -3.51 -14.48
N THR A 85 7.23 -4.65 -13.78
CA THR A 85 6.05 -5.52 -13.78
C THR A 85 4.87 -4.88 -13.07
N ASN A 86 5.08 -4.27 -11.89
CA ASN A 86 4.04 -3.51 -11.17
C ASN A 86 3.47 -2.37 -12.02
N SER A 87 4.33 -1.62 -12.72
CA SER A 87 3.91 -0.54 -13.63
C SER A 87 3.07 -1.07 -14.80
N ALA A 88 3.38 -2.29 -15.31
CA ALA A 88 2.58 -2.94 -16.34
C ALA A 88 1.22 -3.39 -15.81
N ASP A 89 1.17 -3.95 -14.60
CA ASP A 89 -0.07 -4.37 -13.95
C ASP A 89 -0.99 -3.15 -13.69
N LEU A 90 -0.43 -2.03 -13.23
CA LEU A 90 -1.19 -0.77 -13.09
C LEU A 90 -1.73 -0.27 -14.44
N ALA A 91 -0.94 -0.36 -15.50
CA ALA A 91 -1.39 0.00 -16.84
C ALA A 91 -2.52 -0.92 -17.32
N ASP A 92 -2.55 -2.20 -16.92
CA ASP A 92 -3.61 -3.15 -17.26
C ASP A 92 -4.93 -2.80 -16.59
N VAL A 93 -4.92 -2.28 -15.35
CA VAL A 93 -6.11 -1.70 -14.72
C VAL A 93 -6.66 -0.55 -15.57
N PHE A 94 -5.80 0.36 -16.01
CA PHE A 94 -6.21 1.46 -16.89
C PHE A 94 -6.68 0.97 -18.28
N ARG A 95 -6.07 -0.09 -18.81
CA ARG A 95 -6.50 -0.73 -20.07
C ARG A 95 -7.91 -1.27 -19.95
N SER A 96 -8.24 -1.91 -18.83
CA SER A 96 -9.58 -2.44 -18.58
C SER A 96 -10.65 -1.35 -18.54
N ALA A 97 -10.30 -0.18 -17.98
CA ALA A 97 -11.21 0.97 -17.88
C ALA A 97 -11.28 1.78 -19.19
N PHE A 98 -10.14 2.26 -19.68
CA PHE A 98 -10.04 3.30 -20.72
C PHE A 98 -9.54 2.81 -22.07
N GLY A 99 -9.05 1.56 -22.16
CA GLY A 99 -8.51 0.96 -23.39
C GLY A 99 -7.00 1.16 -23.57
N ASN A 100 -6.45 0.58 -24.67
CA ASN A 100 -5.01 0.48 -24.89
C ASN A 100 -4.28 1.84 -24.90
N ALA A 101 -4.82 2.84 -25.59
CA ALA A 101 -4.14 4.13 -25.70
C ALA A 101 -3.90 4.82 -24.35
N ALA A 102 -4.86 4.69 -23.42
CA ALA A 102 -4.70 5.23 -22.06
C ALA A 102 -3.68 4.43 -21.25
N ALA A 103 -3.68 3.12 -21.38
CA ALA A 103 -2.70 2.25 -20.73
C ALA A 103 -1.28 2.52 -21.21
N ASP A 104 -1.09 2.67 -22.53
CA ASP A 104 0.21 2.94 -23.11
C ASP A 104 0.77 4.31 -22.67
N GLU A 105 -0.10 5.34 -22.60
CA GLU A 105 0.30 6.67 -22.12
C GLU A 105 0.58 6.67 -20.60
N LEU A 106 -0.22 5.92 -19.80
CA LEU A 106 0.08 5.73 -18.38
C LEU A 106 1.43 5.03 -18.19
N SER A 107 1.64 3.91 -18.86
CA SER A 107 2.91 3.15 -18.79
C SER A 107 4.11 4.03 -19.09
N LYS A 108 4.02 4.84 -20.15
CA LYS A 108 5.06 5.76 -20.54
C LYS A 108 5.31 6.84 -19.48
N THR A 109 4.22 7.43 -18.94
CA THR A 109 4.32 8.47 -17.92
C THR A 109 4.86 7.92 -16.62
N TRP A 110 4.41 6.73 -16.21
CA TRP A 110 4.81 6.06 -14.97
C TRP A 110 6.29 5.62 -15.00
N SER A 111 6.76 5.09 -16.14
CA SER A 111 8.18 4.74 -16.30
C SER A 111 9.14 5.95 -16.16
N ILE A 112 8.64 7.17 -16.35
CA ILE A 112 9.40 8.40 -16.11
C ILE A 112 9.62 8.61 -14.60
N GLU A 113 8.61 8.33 -13.78
CA GLU A 113 8.71 8.37 -12.31
C GLU A 113 9.75 7.39 -11.82
N ASP A 114 9.58 6.10 -12.18
CA ASP A 114 10.50 5.03 -11.81
C ASP A 114 11.95 5.40 -12.16
N GLY A 115 12.16 5.91 -13.37
CA GLY A 115 13.48 6.35 -13.85
C GLY A 115 14.09 7.48 -13.01
N TYR A 116 13.29 8.47 -12.63
CA TYR A 116 13.77 9.58 -11.81
C TYR A 116 13.99 9.19 -10.34
N LEU A 117 13.16 8.32 -9.75
CA LEU A 117 13.39 7.79 -8.40
C LEU A 117 14.69 7.00 -8.32
N VAL A 118 14.97 6.16 -9.34
CA VAL A 118 16.27 5.46 -9.50
C VAL A 118 17.43 6.44 -9.63
N ASP A 119 17.30 7.43 -10.49
CA ASP A 119 18.33 8.45 -10.70
C ASP A 119 18.59 9.26 -9.43
N TYR A 120 17.53 9.55 -8.66
CA TYR A 120 17.66 10.18 -7.35
C TYR A 120 18.46 9.31 -6.39
N ALA A 121 18.07 8.04 -6.22
CA ALA A 121 18.76 7.11 -5.32
C ALA A 121 20.25 6.96 -5.70
N ILE A 122 20.55 6.77 -6.99
CA ILE A 122 21.92 6.70 -7.48
C ILE A 122 22.68 8.01 -7.20
N GLY A 123 22.04 9.17 -7.44
CA GLY A 123 22.63 10.48 -7.18
C GLY A 123 23.04 10.67 -5.72
N ILE A 124 22.19 10.24 -4.79
CA ILE A 124 22.46 10.30 -3.34
C ILE A 124 23.59 9.35 -2.96
N VAL A 125 23.51 8.08 -3.37
CA VAL A 125 24.50 7.03 -3.02
C VAL A 125 25.90 7.35 -3.58
N THR A 126 25.95 7.93 -4.78
CA THR A 126 27.24 8.30 -5.43
C THR A 126 27.71 9.72 -5.09
N HIS A 127 27.02 10.42 -4.18
CA HIS A 127 27.27 11.82 -3.84
C HIS A 127 27.25 12.78 -5.06
N ASN A 128 26.49 12.42 -6.09
CA ASN A 128 26.28 13.24 -7.28
C ASN A 128 25.06 14.15 -7.12
N GLN A 129 25.27 15.28 -6.46
CA GLN A 129 24.20 16.24 -6.19
C GLN A 129 23.51 16.78 -7.47
N ALA A 130 24.25 16.91 -8.58
CA ALA A 130 23.68 17.35 -9.85
C ALA A 130 22.66 16.33 -10.39
N LYS A 131 22.98 15.02 -10.28
CA LYS A 131 22.09 13.93 -10.68
C LYS A 131 20.84 13.91 -9.78
N ALA A 132 21.01 13.95 -8.46
CA ALA A 132 19.90 13.98 -7.51
C ALA A 132 18.97 15.18 -7.72
N ASN A 133 19.53 16.37 -7.87
CA ASN A 133 18.73 17.59 -8.13
C ASN A 133 18.04 17.53 -9.49
N GLY A 134 18.68 16.98 -10.52
CA GLY A 134 18.08 16.77 -11.84
C GLY A 134 16.90 15.82 -11.78
N ALA A 135 17.02 14.72 -11.05
CA ALA A 135 15.95 13.76 -10.84
C ALA A 135 14.74 14.39 -10.12
N MET A 136 14.97 15.10 -9.01
CA MET A 136 13.89 15.80 -8.29
C MET A 136 13.23 16.90 -9.15
N SER A 137 14.00 17.61 -9.98
CA SER A 137 13.44 18.55 -10.93
C SER A 137 12.57 17.84 -11.99
N GLY A 138 13.03 16.68 -12.47
CA GLY A 138 12.28 15.85 -13.41
C GLY A 138 10.95 15.34 -12.82
N LEU A 139 10.97 14.87 -11.57
CA LEU A 139 9.76 14.46 -10.85
C LEU A 139 8.77 15.63 -10.69
N ASN A 140 9.21 16.74 -10.10
CA ASN A 140 8.30 17.82 -9.74
C ASN A 140 7.82 18.66 -10.95
N ASN A 141 8.69 18.92 -11.94
CA ASN A 141 8.37 19.79 -13.06
C ASN A 141 8.06 19.04 -14.37
N GLY A 142 8.35 17.74 -14.42
CA GLY A 142 8.08 16.85 -15.56
C GLY A 142 6.96 15.88 -15.28
N PHE A 143 7.24 14.86 -14.44
CA PHE A 143 6.32 13.76 -14.17
C PHE A 143 5.01 14.23 -13.55
N VAL A 144 5.04 14.92 -12.39
CA VAL A 144 3.82 15.30 -11.65
C VAL A 144 2.80 16.04 -12.52
N PRO A 145 3.15 17.12 -13.26
CA PRO A 145 2.17 17.80 -14.08
C PRO A 145 1.70 16.98 -15.29
N GLN A 146 2.55 16.12 -15.87
CA GLN A 146 2.16 15.24 -16.99
C GLN A 146 1.18 14.16 -16.53
N PHE A 147 1.48 13.50 -15.40
CA PHE A 147 0.60 12.51 -14.80
C PHE A 147 -0.76 13.13 -14.43
N ALA A 148 -0.75 14.27 -13.72
CA ALA A 148 -1.99 14.94 -13.33
C ALA A 148 -2.84 15.35 -14.54
N ALA A 149 -2.22 15.83 -15.60
CA ALA A 149 -2.92 16.16 -16.86
C ALA A 149 -3.53 14.91 -17.51
N LEU A 150 -2.79 13.78 -17.55
CA LEU A 150 -3.30 12.50 -18.06
C LEU A 150 -4.52 12.05 -17.25
N ILE A 151 -4.41 11.98 -15.93
CA ILE A 151 -5.50 11.56 -15.06
C ILE A 151 -6.72 12.48 -15.21
N THR A 152 -6.53 13.80 -15.26
CA THR A 152 -7.60 14.77 -15.50
C THR A 152 -8.30 14.49 -16.83
N SER A 153 -7.56 14.21 -17.89
CA SER A 153 -8.12 13.91 -19.21
C SER A 153 -8.98 12.64 -19.21
N LEU A 154 -8.57 11.62 -18.45
CA LEU A 154 -9.23 10.32 -18.38
C LEU A 154 -10.44 10.34 -17.43
N THR A 155 -10.31 10.97 -16.26
CA THR A 155 -11.28 10.85 -15.15
C THR A 155 -12.14 12.10 -14.96
N GLN A 156 -11.74 13.26 -15.51
CA GLN A 156 -12.31 14.58 -15.25
C GLN A 156 -12.14 15.03 -13.77
N LEU A 157 -11.22 14.42 -13.03
CA LEU A 157 -10.79 14.95 -11.75
C LEU A 157 -10.04 16.27 -11.96
N PRO A 158 -10.14 17.25 -11.05
CA PRO A 158 -9.36 18.47 -11.13
C PRO A 158 -7.85 18.16 -11.09
N GLN A 159 -7.06 18.87 -11.90
CA GLN A 159 -5.62 18.61 -12.03
C GLN A 159 -4.85 18.93 -10.75
N ASP A 160 -5.18 20.06 -10.08
CA ASP A 160 -4.44 20.51 -8.89
C ASP A 160 -4.46 19.51 -7.72
N PRO A 161 -5.60 18.91 -7.32
CA PRO A 161 -5.62 17.85 -6.31
C PRO A 161 -4.76 16.64 -6.68
N ILE A 162 -4.78 16.21 -7.95
CA ILE A 162 -3.93 15.08 -8.40
C ILE A 162 -2.45 15.46 -8.36
N SER A 163 -2.10 16.67 -8.79
CA SER A 163 -0.73 17.19 -8.69
C SER A 163 -0.26 17.22 -7.22
N GLN A 164 -1.12 17.64 -6.29
CA GLN A 164 -0.79 17.67 -4.87
C GLN A 164 -0.57 16.27 -4.31
N LEU A 165 -1.43 15.28 -4.63
CA LEU A 165 -1.26 13.89 -4.21
C LEU A 165 0.08 13.32 -4.70
N MET A 166 0.41 13.52 -5.96
CA MET A 166 1.67 13.02 -6.54
C MET A 166 2.90 13.76 -6.02
N SER A 167 2.80 15.08 -5.80
CA SER A 167 3.91 15.83 -5.20
C SER A 167 4.18 15.37 -3.77
N GLN A 168 3.15 15.05 -3.00
CA GLN A 168 3.31 14.48 -1.66
C GLN A 168 3.92 13.09 -1.73
N GLN A 169 3.48 12.23 -2.66
CA GLN A 169 4.07 10.89 -2.85
C GLN A 169 5.56 10.98 -3.15
N VAL A 170 5.96 11.83 -4.09
CA VAL A 170 7.38 12.07 -4.41
C VAL A 170 8.20 12.51 -3.19
N LEU A 171 7.61 13.31 -2.29
CA LEU A 171 8.31 13.75 -1.07
C LEU A 171 8.45 12.62 -0.06
N GLU A 172 7.45 11.75 0.09
CA GLU A 172 7.51 10.60 0.99
C GLU A 172 8.52 9.55 0.46
N ASP A 173 8.49 9.22 -0.84
CA ASP A 173 9.46 8.30 -1.45
C ASP A 173 10.89 8.82 -1.31
N LYS A 174 11.07 10.14 -1.53
CA LYS A 174 12.35 10.80 -1.29
C LYS A 174 12.83 10.64 0.15
N ALA A 175 11.96 10.80 1.15
CA ALA A 175 12.32 10.67 2.55
C ALA A 175 12.83 9.26 2.86
N VAL A 176 12.16 8.22 2.36
CA VAL A 176 12.61 6.82 2.48
C VAL A 176 14.01 6.63 1.90
N ILE A 177 14.25 7.13 0.68
CA ILE A 177 15.56 7.01 0.00
C ILE A 177 16.65 7.75 0.77
N ASP A 178 16.38 8.95 1.26
CA ASP A 178 17.32 9.75 2.05
C ASP A 178 17.70 9.04 3.37
N ASP A 179 16.74 8.44 4.04
CA ASP A 179 16.96 7.72 5.29
C ASP A 179 17.76 6.43 5.09
N GLN A 180 17.48 5.71 4.01
CA GLN A 180 18.27 4.53 3.62
C GLN A 180 19.72 4.91 3.32
N ALA A 181 19.94 5.94 2.51
CA ALA A 181 21.27 6.41 2.16
C ALA A 181 22.05 6.95 3.37
N ALA A 182 21.36 7.56 4.32
CA ALA A 182 21.91 8.03 5.57
C ALA A 182 22.05 6.93 6.65
N GLN A 183 21.64 5.69 6.35
CA GLN A 183 21.65 4.54 7.26
C GLN A 183 20.88 4.83 8.58
N ARG A 184 19.69 5.42 8.46
CA ARG A 184 18.81 5.76 9.57
C ARG A 184 17.57 4.84 9.63
N PRO A 185 17.72 3.55 9.92
CA PRO A 185 16.61 2.61 9.87
C PRO A 185 15.45 2.98 10.82
N GLY A 186 15.73 3.70 11.91
CA GLY A 186 14.70 4.19 12.83
C GLY A 186 13.73 5.19 12.21
N SER A 187 14.14 5.95 11.19
CA SER A 187 13.27 6.86 10.41
C SER A 187 12.74 6.19 9.15
N THR A 188 13.54 5.34 8.50
CA THR A 188 13.18 4.68 7.23
C THR A 188 11.81 4.00 7.28
N TYR A 189 11.50 3.24 8.33
CA TYR A 189 10.24 2.49 8.38
C TYR A 189 9.01 3.35 8.69
N PRO A 190 9.06 4.35 9.61
CA PRO A 190 7.99 5.34 9.73
C PRO A 190 7.71 6.10 8.43
N ASP A 191 8.76 6.54 7.70
CA ASP A 191 8.61 7.23 6.43
C ASP A 191 8.08 6.29 5.34
N LEU A 192 8.49 5.01 5.32
CA LEU A 192 7.95 3.99 4.44
C LEU A 192 6.45 3.76 4.67
N HIS A 193 6.02 3.67 5.92
CA HIS A 193 4.60 3.56 6.27
C HIS A 193 3.81 4.81 5.81
N ALA A 194 4.39 6.01 5.97
CA ALA A 194 3.78 7.26 5.51
C ALA A 194 3.63 7.26 3.97
N ALA A 195 4.69 6.89 3.23
CA ALA A 195 4.66 6.78 1.78
C ALA A 195 3.63 5.74 1.30
N PHE A 196 3.58 4.56 1.93
CA PHE A 196 2.62 3.50 1.65
C PHE A 196 1.16 3.98 1.89
N THR A 197 0.91 4.65 3.01
CA THR A 197 -0.41 5.21 3.33
C THR A 197 -0.80 6.34 2.38
N GLN A 198 0.17 7.16 1.96
CA GLN A 198 -0.05 8.25 1.00
C GLN A 198 -0.45 7.72 -0.38
N SER A 199 0.16 6.62 -0.85
CA SER A 199 -0.10 6.04 -2.17
C SER A 199 -1.57 5.62 -2.35
N ALA A 200 -2.19 5.04 -1.33
CA ALA A 200 -3.59 4.63 -1.33
C ALA A 200 -4.57 5.79 -1.60
N ARG A 201 -4.20 7.03 -1.23
CA ARG A 201 -5.06 8.20 -1.50
C ARG A 201 -5.29 8.46 -2.99
N LEU A 202 -4.36 8.04 -3.84
CA LEU A 202 -4.55 8.14 -5.29
C LEU A 202 -5.58 7.12 -5.77
N GLY A 203 -5.51 5.86 -5.34
CA GLY A 203 -6.51 4.84 -5.65
C GLY A 203 -7.90 5.20 -5.14
N ASP A 204 -7.98 5.71 -3.90
CA ASP A 204 -9.20 6.26 -3.29
C ASP A 204 -9.84 7.39 -4.13
N ALA A 205 -9.03 8.23 -4.74
CA ALA A 205 -9.53 9.31 -5.61
C ALA A 205 -9.97 8.79 -6.99
N LEU A 206 -9.25 7.80 -7.54
CA LEU A 206 -9.47 7.30 -8.90
C LEU A 206 -10.65 6.33 -9.00
N ALA A 207 -10.75 5.35 -8.11
CA ALA A 207 -11.72 4.26 -8.21
C ALA A 207 -13.17 4.73 -8.29
N PRO A 208 -13.67 5.68 -7.46
CA PRO A 208 -15.04 6.18 -7.55
C PRO A 208 -15.33 6.86 -8.88
N ARG A 209 -14.36 7.58 -9.44
CA ARG A 209 -14.53 8.30 -10.72
C ARG A 209 -14.51 7.35 -11.89
N ILE A 210 -13.68 6.32 -11.86
CA ILE A 210 -13.64 5.28 -12.89
C ILE A 210 -14.93 4.48 -12.87
N ALA A 211 -15.38 4.01 -11.70
CA ALA A 211 -16.63 3.27 -11.55
C ALA A 211 -17.84 4.10 -11.99
N GLN A 212 -17.90 5.38 -11.63
CA GLN A 212 -18.95 6.30 -12.07
C GLN A 212 -18.96 6.49 -13.60
N LYS A 213 -17.79 6.54 -14.24
CA LYS A 213 -17.66 6.71 -15.68
C LYS A 213 -18.02 5.44 -16.47
N PHE A 214 -17.76 4.28 -15.88
CA PHE A 214 -17.96 2.98 -16.51
C PHE A 214 -18.79 2.01 -15.65
N PRO A 215 -20.05 2.36 -15.32
CA PRO A 215 -20.86 1.58 -14.37
C PRO A 215 -21.16 0.16 -14.85
N ASP A 216 -21.15 -0.08 -16.16
CA ASP A 216 -21.35 -1.41 -16.72
C ASP A 216 -20.10 -2.30 -16.58
N LYS A 217 -18.91 -1.71 -16.55
CA LYS A 217 -17.64 -2.43 -16.35
C LYS A 217 -17.37 -2.66 -14.87
N PHE A 218 -17.65 -1.65 -14.04
CA PHE A 218 -17.38 -1.63 -12.60
C PHE A 218 -18.68 -1.35 -11.81
N PRO A 219 -19.66 -2.29 -11.83
CA PRO A 219 -20.87 -2.15 -11.05
C PRO A 219 -20.57 -2.18 -9.55
N GLY A 220 -21.29 -1.34 -8.80
CA GLY A 220 -21.16 -1.17 -7.35
C GLY A 220 -20.69 0.24 -6.98
N ASP A 221 -20.54 0.47 -5.69
CA ASP A 221 -20.02 1.72 -5.13
C ASP A 221 -18.74 1.43 -4.34
N PRO A 222 -17.55 1.88 -4.82
CA PRO A 222 -16.29 1.63 -4.15
C PRO A 222 -16.09 2.47 -2.87
N SER A 223 -17.03 3.39 -2.55
CA SER A 223 -16.91 4.32 -1.42
C SER A 223 -17.72 3.89 -0.19
N VAL A 224 -18.31 2.69 -0.20
CA VAL A 224 -19.10 2.22 0.95
C VAL A 224 -18.19 1.64 2.06
N PRO A 225 -18.59 1.73 3.34
CA PRO A 225 -17.77 1.27 4.48
C PRO A 225 -17.34 -0.21 4.42
N ALA A 226 -18.07 -1.07 3.71
CA ALA A 226 -17.68 -2.46 3.51
C ALA A 226 -16.44 -2.56 2.61
N VAL A 227 -16.32 -1.70 1.59
CA VAL A 227 -15.15 -1.63 0.73
C VAL A 227 -13.97 -1.00 1.47
N ASP A 228 -14.20 0.03 2.30
CA ASP A 228 -13.13 0.61 3.14
C ASP A 228 -12.47 -0.46 4.04
N ARG A 229 -13.28 -1.35 4.64
CA ARG A 229 -12.75 -2.45 5.46
C ARG A 229 -11.96 -3.47 4.62
N ARG A 230 -12.45 -3.81 3.40
CA ARG A 230 -11.74 -4.72 2.50
C ARG A 230 -10.38 -4.14 2.10
N VAL A 231 -10.35 -2.89 1.68
CA VAL A 231 -9.13 -2.18 1.31
C VAL A 231 -8.17 -2.14 2.49
N LEU A 232 -8.63 -1.76 3.68
CA LEU A 232 -7.81 -1.68 4.88
C LEU A 232 -7.14 -3.02 5.21
N VAL A 233 -7.88 -4.13 5.20
CA VAL A 233 -7.30 -5.46 5.50
C VAL A 233 -6.32 -5.89 4.42
N ASN A 234 -6.64 -5.65 3.14
CA ASN A 234 -5.77 -5.97 2.02
C ASN A 234 -4.44 -5.21 2.11
N THR A 235 -4.49 -3.89 2.27
CA THR A 235 -3.29 -3.04 2.34
C THR A 235 -2.44 -3.34 3.59
N LEU A 236 -3.05 -3.56 4.75
CA LEU A 236 -2.31 -3.95 5.95
C LEU A 236 -1.62 -5.31 5.81
N LEU A 237 -2.26 -6.30 5.19
CA LEU A 237 -1.65 -7.61 4.96
C LEU A 237 -0.54 -7.56 3.91
N GLU A 238 -0.69 -6.76 2.86
CA GLU A 238 0.37 -6.51 1.88
C GLU A 238 1.59 -5.84 2.52
N GLU A 239 1.37 -4.74 3.25
CA GLU A 239 2.43 -4.06 4.02
C GLU A 239 3.13 -5.03 4.97
N HIS A 240 2.36 -5.87 5.68
CA HIS A 240 2.90 -6.90 6.57
C HIS A 240 3.85 -7.86 5.85
N ALA A 241 3.49 -8.32 4.65
CA ALA A 241 4.32 -9.24 3.88
C ALA A 241 5.68 -8.62 3.55
N TYR A 242 5.70 -7.39 3.06
CA TYR A 242 6.93 -6.67 2.75
C TYR A 242 7.76 -6.33 4.00
N LEU A 243 7.14 -5.88 5.08
CA LEU A 243 7.84 -5.62 6.34
C LEU A 243 8.44 -6.89 6.94
N ALA A 244 7.73 -8.04 6.85
CA ALA A 244 8.25 -9.33 7.31
C ALA A 244 9.51 -9.74 6.54
N THR A 245 9.51 -9.59 5.21
CA THR A 245 10.68 -9.92 4.39
C THR A 245 11.82 -8.92 4.53
N MET A 246 11.54 -7.65 4.82
CA MET A 246 12.57 -6.67 5.21
C MET A 246 13.21 -7.01 6.58
N ALA A 247 12.40 -7.46 7.54
CA ALA A 247 12.89 -7.85 8.85
C ALA A 247 13.77 -9.11 8.77
N THR A 248 13.36 -10.12 7.98
CA THR A 248 14.14 -11.34 7.78
C THR A 248 15.43 -11.08 6.99
N ASP A 249 15.42 -10.18 6.02
CA ASP A 249 16.62 -9.75 5.30
C ASP A 249 17.66 -9.10 6.24
N ALA A 250 17.20 -8.17 7.11
CA ALA A 250 18.08 -7.56 8.10
C ALA A 250 18.68 -8.59 9.08
N ILE A 251 17.89 -9.62 9.46
CA ILE A 251 18.35 -10.72 10.31
C ILE A 251 19.42 -11.55 9.58
N VAL A 252 19.16 -11.94 8.35
CA VAL A 252 20.09 -12.77 7.55
C VAL A 252 21.40 -12.04 7.31
N ARG A 253 21.34 -10.74 7.03
CA ARG A 253 22.55 -9.90 6.83
C ARG A 253 23.28 -9.55 8.13
N GLY A 254 22.72 -9.86 9.30
CA GLY A 254 23.32 -9.48 10.58
C GLY A 254 23.25 -7.98 10.87
N ASP A 255 22.35 -7.23 10.21
CA ASP A 255 22.11 -5.82 10.48
C ASP A 255 21.22 -5.65 11.73
N ASN A 256 21.86 -5.44 12.86
CA ASN A 256 21.15 -5.32 14.14
C ASN A 256 20.26 -4.06 14.22
N SER A 257 20.68 -2.95 13.62
CA SER A 257 19.89 -1.71 13.63
C SER A 257 18.68 -1.81 12.72
N GLY A 258 18.87 -2.32 11.51
CA GLY A 258 17.78 -2.62 10.59
C GLY A 258 16.81 -3.64 11.13
N LYS A 259 17.30 -4.73 11.75
CA LYS A 259 16.48 -5.73 12.43
C LYS A 259 15.55 -5.10 13.47
N VAL A 260 16.09 -4.27 14.39
CA VAL A 260 15.28 -3.63 15.44
C VAL A 260 14.22 -2.73 14.83
N ALA A 261 14.59 -1.91 13.85
CA ALA A 261 13.65 -0.99 13.21
C ALA A 261 12.56 -1.73 12.42
N ALA A 262 12.94 -2.71 11.59
CA ALA A 262 12.00 -3.50 10.80
C ALA A 262 11.03 -4.32 11.68
N THR A 263 11.52 -4.95 12.75
CA THR A 263 10.65 -5.70 13.68
C THR A 263 9.73 -4.78 14.48
N THR A 264 10.15 -3.53 14.78
CA THR A 264 9.27 -2.54 15.39
C THR A 264 8.15 -2.11 14.44
N ALA A 265 8.47 -1.84 13.18
CA ALA A 265 7.45 -1.53 12.16
C ALA A 265 6.49 -2.70 11.93
N LEU A 266 7.01 -3.93 11.87
CA LEU A 266 6.22 -5.14 11.73
C LEU A 266 5.26 -5.33 12.93
N ALA A 267 5.69 -5.00 14.14
CA ALA A 267 4.83 -5.03 15.33
C ALA A 267 3.73 -3.96 15.25
N ALA A 268 4.05 -2.73 14.84
CA ALA A 268 3.05 -1.67 14.68
C ALA A 268 1.99 -2.02 13.60
N ASN A 269 2.41 -2.63 12.49
CA ASN A 269 1.49 -3.14 11.48
C ASN A 269 0.62 -4.28 12.05
N ALA A 270 1.19 -5.19 12.86
CA ALA A 270 0.44 -6.27 13.52
C ALA A 270 -0.63 -5.71 14.48
N ASP A 271 -0.34 -4.66 15.25
CA ASP A 271 -1.31 -3.97 16.12
C ASP A 271 -2.46 -3.36 15.30
N SER A 272 -2.15 -2.79 14.13
CA SER A 272 -3.16 -2.27 13.19
C SER A 272 -4.05 -3.39 12.63
N LEU A 273 -3.47 -4.54 12.27
CA LEU A 273 -4.20 -5.73 11.84
C LEU A 273 -5.10 -6.26 12.97
N GLY A 274 -4.59 -6.39 14.21
CA GLY A 274 -5.38 -6.81 15.38
C GLY A 274 -6.58 -5.89 15.61
N THR A 275 -6.40 -4.58 15.44
CA THR A 275 -7.48 -3.60 15.49
C THR A 275 -8.51 -3.82 14.38
N ALA A 276 -8.07 -4.05 13.14
CA ALA A 276 -8.94 -4.34 12.00
C ALA A 276 -9.75 -5.63 12.23
N PHE A 277 -9.10 -6.71 12.68
CA PHE A 277 -9.77 -7.97 13.00
C PHE A 277 -10.72 -7.85 14.20
N SER A 278 -10.40 -7.01 15.20
CA SER A 278 -11.33 -6.68 16.30
C SER A 278 -12.59 -6.00 15.79
N GLN A 279 -12.47 -5.10 14.82
CA GLN A 279 -13.61 -4.41 14.20
C GLN A 279 -14.45 -5.34 13.33
N LEU A 280 -13.83 -6.31 12.66
CA LEU A 280 -14.50 -7.27 11.79
C LEU A 280 -15.22 -8.38 12.56
N LEU A 281 -14.55 -8.96 13.56
CA LEU A 281 -14.95 -10.22 14.21
C LEU A 281 -15.23 -10.08 15.71
N GLY A 282 -15.02 -8.89 16.27
CA GLY A 282 -15.18 -8.59 17.70
C GLY A 282 -13.89 -8.70 18.51
N ASN A 283 -13.86 -8.06 19.69
CA ASN A 283 -12.64 -7.90 20.50
C ASN A 283 -11.96 -9.22 20.90
N ALA A 284 -12.74 -10.28 21.16
CA ALA A 284 -12.18 -11.59 21.48
C ALA A 284 -11.37 -12.17 20.31
N ALA A 285 -11.86 -12.00 19.09
CA ALA A 285 -11.18 -12.43 17.88
C ALA A 285 -9.91 -11.59 17.61
N GLY A 286 -9.94 -10.29 17.89
CA GLY A 286 -8.74 -9.45 17.82
C GLY A 286 -7.64 -9.93 18.76
N THR A 287 -7.95 -10.23 20.02
CA THR A 287 -6.98 -10.77 20.98
C THR A 287 -6.42 -12.13 20.53
N GLU A 288 -7.25 -13.00 19.97
CA GLU A 288 -6.80 -14.27 19.41
C GLU A 288 -5.90 -14.07 18.20
N PHE A 289 -6.26 -13.10 17.32
CA PHE A 289 -5.43 -12.68 16.19
C PHE A 289 -4.04 -12.24 16.65
N ASP A 290 -3.94 -11.34 17.63
CA ASP A 290 -2.66 -10.82 18.14
C ASP A 290 -1.74 -11.96 18.61
N ASN A 291 -2.27 -12.94 19.33
CA ASN A 291 -1.51 -14.09 19.79
C ASN A 291 -1.02 -15.00 18.64
N LEU A 292 -1.88 -15.25 17.66
CA LEU A 292 -1.53 -16.04 16.49
C LEU A 292 -0.50 -15.29 15.60
N TRP A 293 -0.68 -13.99 15.44
CA TRP A 293 0.22 -13.19 14.63
C TRP A 293 1.60 -13.04 15.26
N ALA A 294 1.69 -12.88 16.58
CA ALA A 294 2.95 -12.93 17.32
C ALA A 294 3.66 -14.28 17.14
N THR A 295 2.91 -15.39 17.16
CA THR A 295 3.44 -16.75 16.89
C THR A 295 4.01 -16.84 15.47
N ARG A 296 3.30 -16.31 14.47
CA ARG A 296 3.76 -16.25 13.07
C ARG A 296 5.06 -15.46 12.93
N VAL A 297 5.09 -14.24 13.47
CA VAL A 297 6.28 -13.37 13.38
C VAL A 297 7.48 -14.01 14.06
N ALA A 298 7.31 -14.59 15.26
CA ALA A 298 8.39 -15.28 15.96
C ALA A 298 8.93 -16.47 15.16
N ALA A 299 8.05 -17.25 14.51
CA ALA A 299 8.46 -18.37 13.68
C ALA A 299 9.19 -17.93 12.40
N LEU A 300 8.77 -16.84 11.74
CA LEU A 300 9.49 -16.29 10.58
C LEU A 300 10.89 -15.79 10.97
N VAL A 301 11.01 -15.10 12.10
CA VAL A 301 12.29 -14.67 12.67
C VAL A 301 13.20 -15.87 12.98
N GLY A 302 12.65 -16.91 13.62
CA GLY A 302 13.37 -18.16 13.90
C GLY A 302 13.85 -18.85 12.63
N TYR A 303 13.01 -18.92 11.62
CA TYR A 303 13.37 -19.49 10.31
C TYR A 303 14.47 -18.70 9.61
N ALA A 304 14.40 -17.37 9.63
CA ALA A 304 15.45 -16.52 9.06
C ALA A 304 16.81 -16.73 9.75
N GLN A 305 16.81 -16.99 11.07
CA GLN A 305 18.03 -17.24 11.83
C GLN A 305 18.63 -18.65 11.60
N ALA A 306 17.79 -19.69 11.61
CA ALA A 306 18.21 -21.08 11.66
C ALA A 306 17.85 -21.90 10.42
N GLY A 307 16.81 -21.54 9.66
CA GLY A 307 16.27 -22.35 8.56
C GLY A 307 15.73 -23.70 9.04
N ASP A 308 15.17 -23.74 10.24
CA ASP A 308 14.87 -24.99 10.91
C ASP A 308 13.44 -25.50 10.66
N VAL A 309 13.29 -26.84 10.76
CA VAL A 309 12.01 -27.53 10.61
C VAL A 309 11.02 -27.14 11.72
N ALA A 310 11.50 -26.75 12.91
CA ALA A 310 10.64 -26.38 14.03
C ALA A 310 9.85 -25.08 13.72
N SER A 311 10.50 -24.09 13.13
CA SER A 311 9.85 -22.85 12.68
C SER A 311 8.80 -23.12 11.60
N THR A 312 9.12 -23.94 10.59
CA THR A 312 8.16 -24.35 9.55
C THR A 312 6.96 -25.07 10.16
N LYS A 313 7.20 -25.99 11.10
CA LYS A 313 6.14 -26.72 11.80
C LYS A 313 5.24 -25.76 12.61
N THR A 314 5.82 -24.77 13.29
CA THR A 314 5.06 -23.75 14.02
C THR A 314 4.15 -22.98 13.08
N LEU A 315 4.64 -22.57 11.92
CA LEU A 315 3.84 -21.85 10.92
C LEU A 315 2.68 -22.68 10.38
N THR A 316 2.92 -23.96 10.06
CA THR A 316 1.92 -24.81 9.41
C THR A 316 0.92 -25.43 10.40
N GLU A 317 1.36 -25.87 11.58
CA GLU A 317 0.51 -26.57 12.54
C GLU A 317 -0.05 -25.65 13.64
N THR A 318 0.78 -24.75 14.18
CA THR A 318 0.37 -23.91 15.32
C THR A 318 -0.31 -22.62 14.89
N PHE A 319 0.11 -22.03 13.76
CA PHE A 319 -0.46 -20.79 13.24
C PHE A 319 -1.55 -21.03 12.19
N ALA A 320 -1.26 -21.73 11.09
CA ALA A 320 -2.10 -21.71 9.88
C ALA A 320 -3.54 -22.19 10.13
N THR A 321 -3.74 -23.34 10.80
CA THR A 321 -5.07 -23.88 11.04
C THR A 321 -5.91 -23.03 12.01
N PRO A 322 -5.39 -22.59 13.18
CA PRO A 322 -6.12 -21.65 14.04
C PRO A 322 -6.43 -20.33 13.37
N PHE A 323 -5.48 -19.75 12.62
CA PHE A 323 -5.69 -18.50 11.91
C PHE A 323 -6.75 -18.62 10.81
N ALA A 324 -6.69 -19.69 9.99
CA ALA A 324 -7.70 -19.92 8.94
C ALA A 324 -9.12 -20.01 9.55
N LYS A 325 -9.25 -20.67 10.70
CA LYS A 325 -10.53 -20.76 11.43
C LYS A 325 -10.97 -19.40 11.97
N LEU A 326 -10.06 -18.64 12.60
CA LEU A 326 -10.33 -17.30 13.14
C LEU A 326 -10.79 -16.34 12.05
N ALA A 327 -10.01 -16.25 10.98
CA ALA A 327 -10.25 -15.36 9.86
C ALA A 327 -11.37 -15.83 8.92
N ARG A 328 -11.96 -17.02 9.16
CA ARG A 328 -13.01 -17.65 8.33
C ARG A 328 -12.58 -17.89 6.88
N VAL A 329 -11.30 -18.13 6.67
CA VAL A 329 -10.72 -18.43 5.35
C VAL A 329 -10.43 -19.90 5.21
N SER A 330 -10.36 -20.40 3.98
CA SER A 330 -9.90 -21.76 3.71
C SER A 330 -8.39 -21.89 4.02
N LEU A 331 -7.97 -23.09 4.43
CA LEU A 331 -6.57 -23.33 4.82
C LEU A 331 -5.54 -23.19 3.67
N PRO A 332 -5.84 -23.64 2.42
CA PRO A 332 -4.84 -23.62 1.35
C PRO A 332 -4.21 -22.25 1.08
N PRO A 333 -4.94 -21.13 0.91
CA PRO A 333 -4.32 -19.80 0.72
C PRO A 333 -3.37 -19.41 1.86
N VAL A 334 -3.68 -19.79 3.11
CA VAL A 334 -2.81 -19.51 4.26
C VAL A 334 -1.50 -20.29 4.15
N ILE A 335 -1.56 -21.55 3.75
CA ILE A 335 -0.37 -22.40 3.54
C ILE A 335 0.44 -21.86 2.35
N ASP A 336 -0.20 -21.51 1.23
CA ASP A 336 0.46 -20.98 0.05
C ASP A 336 1.22 -19.67 0.38
N GLN A 337 0.61 -18.80 1.17
CA GLN A 337 1.24 -17.57 1.61
C GLN A 337 2.45 -17.83 2.54
N ILE A 338 2.34 -18.77 3.47
CA ILE A 338 3.46 -19.17 4.32
C ILE A 338 4.61 -19.69 3.44
N GLN A 339 4.34 -20.58 2.51
CA GLN A 339 5.34 -21.14 1.61
C GLN A 339 5.99 -20.06 0.72
N ALA A 340 5.22 -19.10 0.23
CA ALA A 340 5.75 -17.97 -0.51
C ALA A 340 6.72 -17.13 0.35
N THR A 341 6.35 -16.82 1.59
CA THR A 341 7.25 -16.09 2.51
C THR A 341 8.52 -16.90 2.83
N LEU A 342 8.40 -18.21 3.03
CA LEU A 342 9.57 -19.05 3.31
C LEU A 342 10.54 -19.09 2.11
N ARG A 343 10.03 -19.11 0.86
CA ARG A 343 10.90 -19.00 -0.33
C ARG A 343 11.70 -17.70 -0.33
N VAL A 344 11.09 -16.56 -0.02
CA VAL A 344 11.82 -15.29 0.11
C VAL A 344 12.96 -15.39 1.15
N ILE A 345 12.68 -16.01 2.30
CA ILE A 345 13.69 -16.17 3.35
C ILE A 345 14.80 -17.14 2.89
N ASP A 346 14.46 -18.18 2.15
CA ASP A 346 15.45 -19.11 1.58
C ASP A 346 16.34 -18.41 0.56
N ASP A 347 15.79 -17.55 -0.30
CA ASP A 347 16.56 -16.71 -1.23
C ASP A 347 17.50 -15.75 -0.50
N GLN A 348 17.03 -15.10 0.56
CA GLN A 348 17.84 -14.23 1.40
C GLN A 348 19.01 -15.01 2.01
N ARG A 349 18.75 -16.18 2.59
CA ARG A 349 19.76 -17.04 3.21
C ARG A 349 20.72 -17.66 2.20
N GLY A 350 20.21 -18.02 1.03
CA GLY A 350 21.00 -18.57 -0.08
C GLY A 350 21.74 -17.52 -0.89
N HIS A 351 21.52 -16.23 -0.63
CA HIS A 351 21.99 -15.10 -1.45
C HIS A 351 21.62 -15.25 -2.93
N THR A 352 20.39 -15.72 -3.20
CA THR A 352 19.85 -15.97 -4.54
C THR A 352 19.12 -14.71 -5.05
N ALA A 353 19.87 -13.78 -5.61
CA ALA A 353 19.34 -12.48 -6.01
C ALA A 353 18.27 -12.53 -7.14
N THR A 354 18.37 -13.50 -8.05
CA THR A 354 17.50 -13.56 -9.24
C THR A 354 16.02 -13.80 -8.93
N PRO A 355 15.60 -14.80 -8.11
CA PRO A 355 14.19 -15.01 -7.80
C PRO A 355 13.65 -14.07 -6.72
N LEU A 356 14.50 -13.53 -5.85
CA LEU A 356 14.15 -12.82 -4.62
C LEU A 356 13.04 -11.78 -4.80
N ALA A 357 13.15 -10.89 -5.77
CA ALA A 357 12.15 -9.83 -5.98
C ALA A 357 10.81 -10.38 -6.50
N GLY A 358 10.84 -11.44 -7.32
CA GLY A 358 9.65 -12.13 -7.81
C GLY A 358 8.95 -12.89 -6.69
N ASP A 359 9.70 -13.60 -5.84
CA ASP A 359 9.15 -14.32 -4.69
C ASP A 359 8.62 -13.36 -3.61
N ASP A 360 9.24 -12.17 -3.45
CA ASP A 360 8.75 -11.11 -2.58
C ASP A 360 7.36 -10.60 -3.02
N ARG A 361 7.19 -10.30 -4.32
CA ARG A 361 5.89 -9.95 -4.90
C ARG A 361 4.87 -11.09 -4.72
N ALA A 362 5.27 -12.33 -4.97
CA ALA A 362 4.40 -13.48 -4.82
C ALA A 362 3.94 -13.67 -3.37
N ALA A 363 4.82 -13.43 -2.38
CA ALA A 363 4.48 -13.50 -0.96
C ALA A 363 3.48 -12.41 -0.54
N ALA A 364 3.62 -11.19 -1.08
CA ALA A 364 2.68 -10.10 -0.86
C ALA A 364 1.32 -10.36 -1.53
N THR A 365 1.32 -10.73 -2.81
CA THR A 365 0.10 -11.04 -3.58
C THR A 365 -0.70 -12.21 -2.96
N ALA A 366 -0.02 -13.20 -2.38
CA ALA A 366 -0.67 -14.32 -1.70
C ALA A 366 -1.45 -13.92 -0.43
N MET A 367 -1.30 -12.70 0.06
CA MET A 367 -2.12 -12.16 1.15
C MET A 367 -3.53 -11.76 0.70
N GLN A 368 -3.71 -11.34 -0.56
CA GLN A 368 -4.99 -10.82 -1.04
C GLN A 368 -6.16 -11.81 -0.90
N PRO A 369 -6.06 -13.08 -1.32
CA PRO A 369 -7.18 -14.02 -1.15
C PRO A 369 -7.53 -14.29 0.32
N ILE A 370 -6.57 -14.13 1.23
CA ILE A 370 -6.80 -14.22 2.68
C ILE A 370 -7.57 -12.99 3.16
N ALA A 371 -7.13 -11.79 2.75
CA ALA A 371 -7.78 -10.54 3.08
C ALA A 371 -9.23 -10.50 2.60
N ASP A 372 -9.46 -10.82 1.33
CA ASP A 372 -10.78 -10.80 0.69
C ASP A 372 -11.74 -11.77 1.40
N ALA A 373 -11.34 -13.02 1.62
CA ALA A 373 -12.16 -13.99 2.30
C ALA A 373 -12.46 -13.61 3.77
N SER A 374 -11.54 -12.94 4.46
CA SER A 374 -11.74 -12.48 5.85
C SER A 374 -12.84 -11.42 5.98
N VAL A 375 -13.08 -10.63 4.94
CA VAL A 375 -14.07 -9.53 4.94
C VAL A 375 -15.41 -10.00 4.38
N GLU A 376 -15.42 -11.03 3.55
CA GLU A 376 -16.65 -11.59 2.96
C GLU A 376 -17.41 -12.54 3.88
N GLY A 377 -16.73 -13.16 4.84
CA GLY A 377 -17.27 -14.14 5.82
C GLY A 377 -17.90 -13.49 7.02
#